data_d4800cc9e4039537c3a4d8ebe010fe33
#
_entry.id   d4800cc9e4039537c3a4d8ebe010fe33
#
_cell.length_a   1.000
_cell.length_b   1.000
_cell.length_c   1.000
_cell.angle_alpha   90.00
_cell.angle_beta   90.00
_cell.angle_gamma   90.00
#
_symmetry.space_group_name_H-M   'P 1'
#
loop_
_entity.id
_entity.type
_entity.pdbx_description
1 polymer ?
#
loop_
_entity_poly.entity_id
_entity_poly.type
_entity_poly.pdbx_seq_one_letter_code
_entity_poly.pdbx_strand_id
1 'polypeptide(L)'
;MNEFAKEYYKQLNSWSMTTNLGKFYSKVSRKLVKYHDILKDIFTCGTSLEKYVNSIDRSISTGSESTEYLALEEIFKDVEINDNSRFVDIGCGKGRVLNFVHTKNKNCKVTGVEFNPEVTNFTKKWADKKDNVTIINGNAFDINCDDYDILYFNRPFMEETFKQFAEKMVNEINHPVTVICYADAYMSKYLKDKPNWNRVKQGILYKKGIIIHCFYPQVYSILKFKPNE
;
A
#
# COMPACT_ATOMS: atom_id res chain seq x y z
N MET A 1 20.66 19.15 -1.55
CA MET A 1 19.29 18.59 -1.55
C MET A 1 19.04 18.01 -2.94
N ASN A 2 18.73 16.71 -3.04
CA ASN A 2 18.47 16.08 -4.34
C ASN A 2 17.14 16.56 -4.96
N GLU A 3 16.89 16.28 -6.24
CA GLU A 3 15.68 16.74 -6.95
C GLU A 3 14.39 16.21 -6.34
N PHE A 4 14.39 14.95 -5.86
CA PHE A 4 13.25 14.36 -5.17
C PHE A 4 12.85 15.15 -3.91
N ALA A 5 13.81 15.50 -3.07
CA ALA A 5 13.56 16.31 -1.87
C ALA A 5 13.06 17.71 -2.24
N LYS A 6 13.61 18.34 -3.30
CA LYS A 6 13.12 19.64 -3.78
C LYS A 6 11.65 19.58 -4.18
N GLU A 7 11.25 18.55 -4.95
CA GLU A 7 9.86 18.37 -5.37
C GLU A 7 8.94 18.10 -4.17
N TYR A 8 9.36 17.26 -3.22
CA TYR A 8 8.60 17.02 -1.98
C TYR A 8 8.34 18.31 -1.20
N TYR A 9 9.37 19.12 -0.96
CA TYR A 9 9.23 20.41 -0.27
C TYR A 9 8.39 21.41 -1.06
N LYS A 10 8.48 21.40 -2.40
CA LYS A 10 7.64 22.23 -3.27
C LYS A 10 6.16 21.88 -3.10
N GLN A 11 5.83 20.59 -3.00
CA GLN A 11 4.45 20.15 -2.76
C GLN A 11 3.97 20.52 -1.34
N LEU A 12 4.80 20.36 -0.30
CA LEU A 12 4.51 20.80 1.06
C LEU A 12 4.26 22.31 1.15
N ASN A 13 4.98 23.09 0.39
CA ASN A 13 4.84 24.56 0.33
C ASN A 13 3.86 25.04 -0.77
N SER A 14 3.09 24.14 -1.35
CA SER A 14 2.12 24.51 -2.37
C SER A 14 0.98 25.36 -1.81
N TRP A 15 0.34 26.14 -2.68
CA TRP A 15 -0.83 26.96 -2.33
C TRP A 15 -1.90 26.18 -1.54
N SER A 16 -2.17 24.94 -1.94
CA SER A 16 -3.16 24.09 -1.30
C SER A 16 -2.82 23.66 0.13
N MET A 17 -1.54 23.75 0.51
CA MET A 17 -1.06 23.42 1.86
C MET A 17 -0.89 24.66 2.75
N THR A 18 -0.60 25.81 2.16
CA THR A 18 -0.13 27.00 2.91
C THR A 18 -1.19 28.07 3.11
N THR A 19 -2.16 28.21 2.18
CA THR A 19 -3.19 29.27 2.28
C THR A 19 -4.51 28.72 2.81
N ASN A 20 -5.33 29.56 3.42
CA ASN A 20 -6.66 29.18 3.93
C ASN A 20 -7.59 28.69 2.81
N LEU A 21 -7.62 29.39 1.67
CA LEU A 21 -8.42 29.00 0.53
C LEU A 21 -7.93 27.67 -0.07
N GLY A 22 -6.61 27.50 -0.16
CA GLY A 22 -5.99 26.25 -0.63
C GLY A 22 -6.30 25.06 0.27
N LYS A 23 -6.23 25.24 1.58
CA LYS A 23 -6.60 24.22 2.57
C LYS A 23 -8.10 23.86 2.47
N PHE A 24 -8.96 24.85 2.28
CA PHE A 24 -10.40 24.60 2.04
C PHE A 24 -10.60 23.79 0.75
N TYR A 25 -9.98 24.21 -0.36
CA TYR A 25 -10.01 23.46 -1.62
C TYR A 25 -9.52 22.02 -1.45
N SER A 26 -8.38 21.82 -0.76
CA SER A 26 -7.83 20.50 -0.47
C SER A 26 -8.82 19.64 0.31
N LYS A 27 -9.48 20.20 1.32
CA LYS A 27 -10.51 19.51 2.11
C LYS A 27 -11.70 19.06 1.24
N VAL A 28 -12.20 19.94 0.37
CA VAL A 28 -13.31 19.61 -0.55
C VAL A 28 -12.89 18.54 -1.54
N SER A 29 -11.72 18.70 -2.19
CA SER A 29 -11.19 17.74 -3.16
C SER A 29 -11.07 16.34 -2.56
N ARG A 30 -10.45 16.20 -1.40
CA ARG A 30 -10.31 14.91 -0.70
C ARG A 30 -11.65 14.31 -0.29
N LYS A 31 -12.62 15.15 0.08
CA LYS A 31 -13.98 14.68 0.37
C LYS A 31 -14.66 14.09 -0.86
N LEU A 32 -14.47 14.69 -2.03
CA LEU A 32 -14.99 14.16 -3.31
C LEU A 32 -14.30 12.84 -3.67
N VAL A 33 -12.95 12.76 -3.53
CA VAL A 33 -12.21 11.51 -3.73
C VAL A 33 -12.70 10.42 -2.80
N LYS A 34 -12.90 10.74 -1.53
CA LYS A 34 -13.43 9.80 -0.54
C LYS A 34 -14.83 9.26 -0.94
N TYR A 35 -15.73 10.10 -1.40
CA TYR A 35 -17.04 9.64 -1.89
C TYR A 35 -16.93 8.76 -3.13
N HIS A 36 -16.07 9.15 -4.09
CA HIS A 36 -15.76 8.32 -5.24
C HIS A 36 -15.27 6.93 -4.82
N ASP A 37 -14.33 6.87 -3.88
CA ASP A 37 -13.75 5.62 -3.40
C ASP A 37 -14.78 4.75 -2.65
N ILE A 38 -15.64 5.36 -1.83
CA ILE A 38 -16.76 4.66 -1.17
C ILE A 38 -17.70 4.04 -2.21
N LEU A 39 -18.07 4.79 -3.25
CA LEU A 39 -18.93 4.25 -4.30
C LEU A 39 -18.26 3.09 -5.03
N LYS A 40 -16.97 3.22 -5.37
CA LYS A 40 -16.20 2.15 -6.01
C LYS A 40 -16.12 0.90 -5.13
N ASP A 41 -15.88 1.07 -3.82
CA ASP A 41 -15.92 -0.02 -2.83
C ASP A 41 -17.29 -0.73 -2.84
N ILE A 42 -18.39 0.04 -2.77
CA ILE A 42 -19.75 -0.53 -2.74
C ILE A 42 -20.04 -1.31 -4.01
N PHE A 43 -19.68 -0.78 -5.20
CA PHE A 43 -19.91 -1.47 -6.47
C PHE A 43 -19.09 -2.75 -6.62
N THR A 44 -17.89 -2.81 -6.04
CA THR A 44 -16.96 -3.94 -6.23
C THR A 44 -16.98 -4.95 -5.09
N CYS A 45 -17.21 -4.49 -3.86
CA CYS A 45 -17.21 -5.30 -2.64
C CYS A 45 -18.58 -5.44 -1.96
N GLY A 46 -19.58 -4.62 -2.35
CA GLY A 46 -20.88 -4.53 -1.69
C GLY A 46 -20.87 -3.78 -0.34
N THR A 47 -19.73 -3.17 0.04
CA THR A 47 -19.57 -2.44 1.29
C THR A 47 -18.47 -1.39 1.17
N SER A 48 -18.51 -0.34 2.01
CA SER A 48 -17.43 0.66 2.07
C SER A 48 -16.23 0.12 2.84
N LEU A 49 -15.05 0.35 2.31
CA LEU A 49 -13.76 -0.01 2.94
C LEU A 49 -13.08 1.19 3.64
N GLU A 50 -13.76 2.33 3.73
CA GLU A 50 -13.19 3.64 4.12
C GLU A 50 -12.99 3.84 5.64
N LYS A 51 -13.69 3.12 6.51
CA LYS A 51 -13.65 3.41 7.95
C LYS A 51 -12.27 3.13 8.55
N TYR A 52 -11.65 4.12 9.21
CA TYR A 52 -10.43 3.95 9.99
C TYR A 52 -10.63 2.97 11.15
N VAL A 53 -9.63 2.13 11.42
CA VAL A 53 -9.59 1.23 12.57
C VAL A 53 -8.27 1.42 13.31
N ASN A 54 -8.34 1.60 14.62
CA ASN A 54 -7.14 1.73 15.45
C ASN A 54 -6.33 0.42 15.45
N SER A 55 -5.01 0.56 15.60
CA SER A 55 -4.16 -0.60 15.91
C SER A 55 -4.57 -1.24 17.24
N ILE A 56 -4.47 -2.57 17.33
CA ILE A 56 -4.60 -3.31 18.59
C ILE A 56 -3.39 -3.03 19.47
N ASP A 57 -2.19 -3.00 18.87
CA ASP A 57 -0.96 -2.71 19.56
C ASP A 57 -0.16 -1.66 18.78
N ARG A 58 -0.12 -0.44 19.31
CA ARG A 58 0.57 0.70 18.70
C ARG A 58 2.09 0.65 18.84
N SER A 59 2.64 -0.27 19.63
CA SER A 59 4.09 -0.44 19.76
C SER A 59 4.71 -1.14 18.54
N ILE A 60 3.92 -1.98 17.86
CA ILE A 60 4.39 -2.80 16.74
C ILE A 60 3.75 -2.45 15.40
N SER A 61 2.52 -1.93 15.39
CA SER A 61 1.76 -1.68 14.17
C SER A 61 1.08 -0.31 14.16
N THR A 62 0.74 0.17 12.98
CA THR A 62 -0.08 1.37 12.77
C THR A 62 -1.56 1.01 12.72
N GLY A 63 -2.45 2.00 12.76
CA GLY A 63 -3.87 1.75 12.51
C GLY A 63 -4.13 1.48 11.02
N SER A 64 -5.31 0.93 10.70
CA SER A 64 -5.72 0.65 9.32
C SER A 64 -6.39 1.87 8.70
N GLU A 65 -5.82 2.40 7.62
CA GLU A 65 -6.38 3.44 6.76
C GLU A 65 -6.31 2.96 5.30
N SER A 66 -7.41 3.10 4.57
CA SER A 66 -7.47 2.63 3.19
C SER A 66 -6.75 3.57 2.24
N THR A 67 -5.87 3.04 1.39
CA THR A 67 -5.22 3.81 0.32
C THR A 67 -6.25 4.26 -0.72
N GLU A 68 -6.20 5.50 -1.15
CA GLU A 68 -7.09 6.04 -2.18
C GLU A 68 -6.86 5.34 -3.53
N TYR A 69 -7.93 5.09 -4.29
CA TYR A 69 -7.82 4.44 -5.61
C TYR A 69 -6.94 5.23 -6.58
N LEU A 70 -6.97 6.57 -6.53
CA LEU A 70 -6.08 7.39 -7.36
C LEU A 70 -4.60 7.17 -7.05
N ALA A 71 -4.25 6.94 -5.78
CA ALA A 71 -2.89 6.58 -5.38
C ALA A 71 -2.51 5.19 -5.89
N LEU A 72 -3.42 4.20 -5.74
CA LEU A 72 -3.20 2.85 -6.25
C LEU A 72 -3.02 2.83 -7.77
N GLU A 73 -3.83 3.58 -8.52
CA GLU A 73 -3.68 3.69 -9.98
C GLU A 73 -2.29 4.20 -10.38
N GLU A 74 -1.74 5.18 -9.66
CA GLU A 74 -0.41 5.72 -9.97
C GLU A 74 0.72 4.78 -9.52
N ILE A 75 0.61 4.16 -8.33
CA ILE A 75 1.59 3.20 -7.83
C ILE A 75 1.71 2.00 -8.78
N PHE A 76 0.57 1.42 -9.16
CA PHE A 76 0.50 0.20 -9.96
C PHE A 76 0.57 0.43 -11.48
N LYS A 77 0.81 1.66 -11.93
CA LYS A 77 0.96 1.97 -13.35
C LYS A 77 2.12 1.22 -14.00
N ASP A 78 3.23 1.08 -13.26
CA ASP A 78 4.46 0.42 -13.74
C ASP A 78 4.69 -0.94 -13.06
N VAL A 79 3.65 -1.50 -12.41
CA VAL A 79 3.69 -2.83 -11.81
C VAL A 79 2.88 -3.78 -12.68
N GLU A 80 3.56 -4.76 -13.23
CA GLU A 80 2.93 -5.82 -14.01
C GLU A 80 2.25 -6.82 -13.06
N ILE A 81 0.96 -7.06 -13.26
CA ILE A 81 0.17 -8.06 -12.57
C ILE A 81 -0.41 -8.98 -13.64
N ASN A 82 0.13 -10.17 -13.75
CA ASN A 82 -0.31 -11.18 -14.71
C ASN A 82 -1.11 -12.30 -14.02
N ASP A 83 -1.64 -13.25 -14.81
CA ASP A 83 -2.51 -14.34 -14.33
C ASP A 83 -1.81 -15.28 -13.34
N ASN A 84 -0.49 -15.39 -13.40
CA ASN A 84 0.30 -16.24 -12.51
C ASN A 84 0.87 -15.49 -11.31
N SER A 85 0.65 -14.19 -11.22
CA SER A 85 1.19 -13.39 -10.13
C SER A 85 0.60 -13.80 -8.78
N ARG A 86 1.45 -13.89 -7.77
CA ARG A 86 1.10 -14.12 -6.37
C ARG A 86 1.34 -12.82 -5.61
N PHE A 87 0.26 -12.13 -5.29
CA PHE A 87 0.28 -10.84 -4.63
C PHE A 87 -0.02 -10.99 -3.14
N VAL A 88 0.70 -10.25 -2.28
CA VAL A 88 0.36 -10.13 -0.86
C VAL A 88 0.35 -8.68 -0.39
N ASP A 89 -0.69 -8.31 0.37
CA ASP A 89 -0.83 -7.05 1.09
C ASP A 89 -0.59 -7.30 2.59
N ILE A 90 0.50 -6.78 3.12
CA ILE A 90 0.91 -6.94 4.52
C ILE A 90 0.28 -5.84 5.36
N GLY A 91 -0.61 -6.23 6.27
CA GLY A 91 -1.46 -5.31 7.01
C GLY A 91 -2.60 -4.81 6.12
N CYS A 92 -3.31 -5.74 5.47
CA CYS A 92 -4.27 -5.43 4.41
C CYS A 92 -5.49 -4.61 4.89
N GLY A 93 -5.71 -4.49 6.19
CA GLY A 93 -6.85 -3.79 6.73
C GLY A 93 -8.16 -4.32 6.14
N LYS A 94 -9.01 -3.42 5.64
CA LYS A 94 -10.28 -3.78 5.01
C LYS A 94 -10.16 -4.23 3.56
N GLY A 95 -8.93 -4.28 3.02
CA GLY A 95 -8.61 -4.92 1.76
C GLY A 95 -8.87 -4.07 0.52
N ARG A 96 -8.84 -2.73 0.56
CA ARG A 96 -9.01 -1.91 -0.66
C ARG A 96 -7.94 -2.20 -1.70
N VAL A 97 -6.69 -2.45 -1.28
CA VAL A 97 -5.60 -2.83 -2.19
C VAL A 97 -5.88 -4.20 -2.82
N LEU A 98 -6.36 -5.16 -2.03
CA LEU A 98 -6.75 -6.49 -2.53
C LEU A 98 -7.87 -6.38 -3.58
N ASN A 99 -8.91 -5.58 -3.29
CA ASN A 99 -9.99 -5.33 -4.23
C ASN A 99 -9.48 -4.66 -5.53
N PHE A 100 -8.56 -3.72 -5.41
CA PHE A 100 -7.95 -3.05 -6.56
C PHE A 100 -7.18 -4.06 -7.44
N VAL A 101 -6.33 -4.91 -6.85
CA VAL A 101 -5.56 -5.93 -7.57
C VAL A 101 -6.50 -6.96 -8.20
N HIS A 102 -7.49 -7.46 -7.45
CA HIS A 102 -8.51 -8.38 -7.97
C HIS A 102 -9.27 -7.79 -9.18
N THR A 103 -9.62 -6.49 -9.13
CA THR A 103 -10.34 -5.86 -10.26
C THR A 103 -9.43 -5.62 -11.46
N LYS A 104 -8.12 -5.46 -11.26
CA LYS A 104 -7.13 -5.37 -12.35
C LYS A 104 -6.91 -6.71 -13.05
N ASN A 105 -6.80 -7.79 -12.29
CA ASN A 105 -6.59 -9.12 -12.83
C ASN A 105 -7.26 -10.18 -11.92
N LYS A 106 -8.33 -10.79 -12.42
CA LYS A 106 -9.12 -11.79 -11.67
C LYS A 106 -8.44 -13.14 -11.55
N ASN A 107 -7.38 -13.41 -12.31
CA ASN A 107 -6.64 -14.66 -12.26
C ASN A 107 -5.40 -14.57 -11.36
N CYS A 108 -4.95 -13.37 -11.01
CA CYS A 108 -3.88 -13.16 -10.03
C CYS A 108 -4.30 -13.70 -8.65
N LYS A 109 -3.44 -14.47 -7.98
CA LYS A 109 -3.66 -14.89 -6.59
C LYS A 109 -3.40 -13.72 -5.66
N VAL A 110 -4.42 -13.31 -4.90
CA VAL A 110 -4.37 -12.12 -4.04
C VAL A 110 -4.54 -12.54 -2.59
N THR A 111 -3.51 -12.29 -1.78
CA THR A 111 -3.52 -12.60 -0.34
C THR A 111 -3.47 -11.33 0.47
N GLY A 112 -4.27 -11.25 1.53
CA GLY A 112 -4.18 -10.22 2.55
C GLY A 112 -3.81 -10.82 3.89
N VAL A 113 -2.85 -10.23 4.60
CA VAL A 113 -2.49 -10.60 5.96
C VAL A 113 -2.91 -9.49 6.90
N GLU A 114 -3.75 -9.79 7.90
CA GLU A 114 -4.23 -8.81 8.87
C GLU A 114 -4.18 -9.38 10.29
N PHE A 115 -3.55 -8.63 11.19
CA PHE A 115 -3.37 -9.05 12.58
C PHE A 115 -4.64 -8.88 13.43
N ASN A 116 -5.45 -7.86 13.13
CA ASN A 116 -6.67 -7.57 13.88
C ASN A 116 -7.81 -8.51 13.45
N PRO A 117 -8.31 -9.41 14.33
CA PRO A 117 -9.35 -10.37 13.98
C PRO A 117 -10.70 -9.70 13.63
N GLU A 118 -11.03 -8.55 14.21
CA GLU A 118 -12.27 -7.83 13.88
C GLU A 118 -12.22 -7.29 12.45
N VAL A 119 -11.06 -6.72 12.07
CA VAL A 119 -10.82 -6.21 10.71
C VAL A 119 -10.79 -7.37 9.72
N THR A 120 -10.10 -8.46 10.05
CA THR A 120 -10.09 -9.70 9.25
C THR A 120 -11.49 -10.23 9.00
N ASN A 121 -12.31 -10.35 10.03
CA ASN A 121 -13.70 -10.82 9.92
C ASN A 121 -14.56 -9.90 9.05
N PHE A 122 -14.33 -8.58 9.12
CA PHE A 122 -14.97 -7.64 8.21
C PHE A 122 -14.55 -7.88 6.76
N THR A 123 -13.24 -8.02 6.53
CA THR A 123 -12.66 -8.15 5.20
C THR A 123 -13.07 -9.46 4.53
N LYS A 124 -13.11 -10.57 5.26
CA LYS A 124 -13.59 -11.87 4.78
C LYS A 124 -15.03 -11.82 4.24
N LYS A 125 -15.93 -11.02 4.80
CA LYS A 125 -17.34 -10.93 4.34
C LYS A 125 -17.49 -10.57 2.85
N TRP A 126 -16.56 -9.80 2.30
CA TRP A 126 -16.57 -9.49 0.88
C TRP A 126 -15.54 -10.34 0.10
N ALA A 127 -14.38 -10.62 0.71
CA ALA A 127 -13.28 -11.34 0.07
C ALA A 127 -13.65 -12.80 -0.25
N ASP A 128 -14.35 -13.50 0.66
CA ASP A 128 -14.78 -14.90 0.48
C ASP A 128 -15.77 -15.10 -0.69
N LYS A 129 -16.25 -14.00 -1.28
CA LYS A 129 -17.06 -14.02 -2.51
C LYS A 129 -16.21 -13.97 -3.79
N LYS A 130 -14.89 -13.97 -3.66
CA LYS A 130 -13.92 -13.83 -4.76
C LYS A 130 -12.99 -15.06 -4.74
N ASP A 131 -13.00 -15.82 -5.81
CA ASP A 131 -12.27 -17.11 -5.89
C ASP A 131 -10.75 -16.97 -5.77
N ASN A 132 -10.19 -15.80 -6.08
CA ASN A 132 -8.75 -15.54 -6.09
C ASN A 132 -8.27 -14.66 -4.92
N VAL A 133 -9.13 -14.33 -3.94
CA VAL A 133 -8.78 -13.49 -2.79
C VAL A 133 -8.79 -14.32 -1.50
N THR A 134 -7.67 -14.36 -0.80
CA THR A 134 -7.52 -15.08 0.48
C THR A 134 -7.15 -14.10 1.59
N ILE A 135 -7.78 -14.21 2.76
CA ILE A 135 -7.47 -13.41 3.93
C ILE A 135 -6.94 -14.28 5.06
N ILE A 136 -5.72 -14.00 5.47
CA ILE A 136 -5.04 -14.65 6.62
C ILE A 136 -5.20 -13.74 7.84
N ASN A 137 -5.81 -14.26 8.91
CA ASN A 137 -5.75 -13.61 10.22
C ASN A 137 -4.54 -14.14 10.95
N GLY A 138 -3.53 -13.32 11.14
CA GLY A 138 -2.29 -13.75 11.76
C GLY A 138 -1.18 -12.72 11.74
N ASN A 139 -0.05 -13.12 12.29
CA ASN A 139 1.15 -12.31 12.25
C ASN A 139 1.81 -12.41 10.87
N ALA A 140 2.17 -11.29 10.28
CA ALA A 140 2.87 -11.26 8.99
C ALA A 140 4.24 -11.99 9.03
N PHE A 141 4.85 -12.14 10.20
CA PHE A 141 6.08 -12.91 10.33
C PHE A 141 5.90 -14.42 10.13
N ASP A 142 4.66 -14.92 10.18
CA ASP A 142 4.36 -16.36 10.02
C ASP A 142 4.23 -16.79 8.55
N ILE A 143 4.12 -15.82 7.59
CA ILE A 143 4.09 -16.16 6.17
C ILE A 143 5.51 -16.41 5.64
N ASN A 144 5.64 -17.23 4.61
CA ASN A 144 6.87 -17.34 3.82
C ASN A 144 6.87 -16.28 2.71
N CYS A 145 7.83 -15.35 2.72
CA CYS A 145 7.91 -14.27 1.72
C CYS A 145 8.19 -14.78 0.32
N ASP A 146 8.81 -15.96 0.18
CA ASP A 146 9.13 -16.59 -1.10
C ASP A 146 7.89 -17.16 -1.85
N ASP A 147 6.75 -17.23 -1.17
CA ASP A 147 5.49 -17.63 -1.78
C ASP A 147 4.85 -16.53 -2.66
N TYR A 148 5.44 -15.32 -2.72
CA TYR A 148 4.83 -14.16 -3.36
C TYR A 148 5.76 -13.45 -4.35
N ASP A 149 5.21 -13.02 -5.48
CA ASP A 149 5.94 -12.28 -6.52
C ASP A 149 5.86 -10.76 -6.32
N ILE A 150 4.80 -10.30 -5.62
CA ILE A 150 4.57 -8.89 -5.34
C ILE A 150 4.13 -8.74 -3.88
N LEU A 151 4.92 -8.00 -3.08
CA LEU A 151 4.59 -7.66 -1.70
C LEU A 151 4.28 -6.17 -1.61
N TYR A 152 3.14 -5.84 -1.01
CA TYR A 152 2.69 -4.46 -0.80
C TYR A 152 2.64 -4.12 0.69
N PHE A 153 3.11 -2.91 1.02
CA PHE A 153 3.14 -2.36 2.36
C PHE A 153 2.60 -0.93 2.36
N ASN A 154 1.57 -0.67 3.15
CA ASN A 154 1.15 0.68 3.51
C ASN A 154 1.56 0.98 4.95
N ARG A 155 2.85 1.04 5.22
CA ARG A 155 3.44 1.27 6.54
C ARG A 155 2.73 0.46 7.66
N PRO A 156 2.64 -0.87 7.55
CA PRO A 156 1.89 -1.68 8.52
C PRO A 156 2.57 -1.77 9.87
N PHE A 157 3.88 -1.62 9.92
CA PHE A 157 4.72 -1.77 11.11
C PHE A 157 5.36 -0.46 11.53
N MET A 158 5.78 -0.39 12.80
CA MET A 158 6.75 0.59 13.25
C MET A 158 8.13 0.30 12.65
N GLU A 159 9.02 1.30 12.64
CA GLU A 159 10.29 1.22 11.92
C GLU A 159 11.15 0.02 12.31
N GLU A 160 11.31 -0.27 13.60
CA GLU A 160 12.14 -1.38 14.06
C GLU A 160 11.56 -2.75 13.70
N THR A 161 10.24 -2.89 13.77
CA THR A 161 9.53 -4.10 13.32
C THR A 161 9.68 -4.29 11.81
N PHE A 162 9.59 -3.20 11.02
CA PHE A 162 9.80 -3.30 9.58
C PHE A 162 11.24 -3.70 9.23
N LYS A 163 12.23 -3.21 9.97
CA LYS A 163 13.64 -3.61 9.80
C LYS A 163 13.81 -5.13 9.95
N GLN A 164 13.21 -5.72 10.99
CA GLN A 164 13.23 -7.17 11.19
C GLN A 164 12.52 -7.91 10.05
N PHE A 165 11.40 -7.38 9.58
CA PHE A 165 10.68 -7.97 8.45
C PHE A 165 11.46 -7.85 7.13
N ALA A 166 12.20 -6.78 6.94
CA ALA A 166 13.10 -6.61 5.78
C ALA A 166 14.24 -7.64 5.81
N GLU A 167 14.80 -7.95 6.97
CA GLU A 167 15.80 -9.02 7.14
C GLU A 167 15.20 -10.40 6.81
N LYS A 168 13.96 -10.67 7.26
CA LYS A 168 13.23 -11.88 6.89
C LYS A 168 13.06 -11.97 5.36
N MET A 169 12.62 -10.91 4.68
CA MET A 169 12.51 -10.91 3.21
C MET A 169 13.84 -11.19 2.52
N VAL A 170 14.93 -10.58 2.99
CA VAL A 170 16.28 -10.79 2.41
C VAL A 170 16.75 -12.23 2.58
N ASN A 171 16.38 -12.90 3.66
CA ASN A 171 16.79 -14.27 3.95
C ASN A 171 15.92 -15.34 3.26
N GLU A 172 14.66 -15.04 3.01
CA GLU A 172 13.70 -16.02 2.47
C GLU A 172 13.56 -15.95 0.95
N ILE A 173 13.56 -14.73 0.38
CA ILE A 173 13.26 -14.55 -1.04
C ILE A 173 14.44 -14.98 -1.90
N ASN A 174 14.19 -15.94 -2.81
CA ASN A 174 15.21 -16.50 -3.71
C ASN A 174 14.83 -16.45 -5.20
N HIS A 175 13.70 -15.85 -5.55
CA HIS A 175 13.26 -15.61 -6.92
C HIS A 175 12.99 -14.10 -7.18
N PRO A 176 12.80 -13.66 -8.44
CA PRO A 176 12.51 -12.25 -8.73
C PRO A 176 11.23 -11.77 -8.06
N VAL A 177 11.32 -10.69 -7.25
CA VAL A 177 10.19 -10.14 -6.49
C VAL A 177 10.11 -8.63 -6.66
N THR A 178 8.88 -8.10 -6.63
CA THR A 178 8.60 -6.66 -6.55
C THR A 178 8.06 -6.31 -5.17
N VAL A 179 8.68 -5.34 -4.49
CA VAL A 179 8.21 -4.81 -3.21
C VAL A 179 7.74 -3.38 -3.40
N ILE A 180 6.52 -3.09 -2.96
CA ILE A 180 5.88 -1.78 -3.03
C ILE A 180 5.72 -1.24 -1.61
N CYS A 181 6.35 -0.10 -1.33
CA CYS A 181 6.24 0.62 -0.07
C CYS A 181 5.46 1.91 -0.29
N TYR A 182 4.23 2.00 0.18
CA TYR A 182 3.43 3.22 0.23
C TYR A 182 3.52 3.89 1.60
N ALA A 183 3.40 5.22 1.66
CA ALA A 183 3.72 6.02 2.84
C ALA A 183 5.14 5.72 3.36
N ASP A 184 6.10 5.62 2.41
CA ASP A 184 7.48 5.17 2.64
C ASP A 184 8.32 6.21 3.38
N ALA A 185 8.17 6.25 4.71
CA ALA A 185 8.98 7.09 5.58
C ALA A 185 10.36 6.47 5.86
N TYR A 186 10.46 5.13 5.87
CA TYR A 186 11.68 4.40 6.25
C TYR A 186 11.83 3.03 5.56
N MET A 187 10.77 2.48 4.97
CA MET A 187 10.76 1.06 4.57
C MET A 187 11.81 0.74 3.51
N SER A 188 11.83 1.47 2.42
CA SER A 188 12.73 1.18 1.30
C SER A 188 14.21 1.31 1.65
N LYS A 189 14.59 2.05 2.71
CA LYS A 189 15.99 2.20 3.11
C LYS A 189 16.62 0.89 3.61
N TYR A 190 15.82 -0.04 4.16
CA TYR A 190 16.31 -1.31 4.68
C TYR A 190 16.53 -2.37 3.60
N LEU A 191 16.03 -2.14 2.38
CA LEU A 191 16.17 -3.06 1.26
C LEU A 191 17.08 -2.52 0.15
N LYS A 192 17.02 -1.24 -0.17
CA LYS A 192 17.64 -0.64 -1.38
C LYS A 192 19.15 -0.83 -1.49
N ASP A 193 19.85 -1.02 -0.37
CA ASP A 193 21.30 -1.17 -0.30
C ASP A 193 21.73 -2.65 -0.03
N LYS A 194 20.77 -3.59 -0.01
CA LYS A 194 21.03 -5.02 0.14
C LYS A 194 21.45 -5.62 -1.22
N PRO A 195 22.30 -6.66 -1.23
CA PRO A 195 22.69 -7.34 -2.48
C PRO A 195 21.46 -7.77 -3.29
N ASN A 196 21.50 -7.53 -4.61
CA ASN A 196 20.44 -7.88 -5.56
C ASN A 196 19.11 -7.12 -5.40
N TRP A 197 19.02 -6.19 -4.45
CA TRP A 197 17.87 -5.31 -4.27
C TRP A 197 18.10 -3.95 -4.88
N ASN A 198 17.19 -3.50 -5.73
CA ASN A 198 17.26 -2.21 -6.40
C ASN A 198 15.96 -1.44 -6.25
N ARG A 199 16.01 -0.19 -5.79
CA ARG A 199 14.88 0.71 -5.86
C ARG A 199 14.76 1.26 -7.28
N VAL A 200 13.75 0.76 -8.01
CA VAL A 200 13.54 1.07 -9.44
C VAL A 200 12.67 2.32 -9.63
N LYS A 201 11.86 2.66 -8.62
CA LYS A 201 11.02 3.86 -8.66
C LYS A 201 10.85 4.45 -7.26
N GLN A 202 10.80 5.77 -7.20
CA GLN A 202 10.35 6.53 -6.05
C GLN A 202 9.50 7.69 -6.56
N GLY A 203 8.34 7.91 -5.96
CA GLY A 203 7.42 8.97 -6.35
C GLY A 203 6.75 9.63 -5.15
N ILE A 204 6.06 10.73 -5.45
CA ILE A 204 5.30 11.50 -4.45
C ILE A 204 3.85 11.57 -4.91
N LEU A 205 2.95 11.16 -4.03
CA LEU A 205 1.51 11.17 -4.24
C LEU A 205 0.89 12.25 -3.36
N TYR A 206 0.25 13.20 -3.99
CA TYR A 206 -0.51 14.25 -3.32
C TYR A 206 -1.72 14.67 -4.15
N LYS A 207 -1.49 14.88 -5.44
CA LYS A 207 -2.51 15.33 -6.39
C LYS A 207 -2.32 14.70 -7.77
N LYS A 208 -3.43 14.56 -8.51
CA LYS A 208 -3.45 14.18 -9.92
C LYS A 208 -4.14 15.31 -10.70
N GLY A 209 -3.37 16.09 -11.44
CA GLY A 209 -3.87 17.35 -12.04
C GLY A 209 -4.32 18.33 -10.94
N ILE A 210 -5.58 18.72 -10.97
CA ILE A 210 -6.20 19.60 -9.96
C ILE A 210 -6.73 18.84 -8.73
N ILE A 211 -6.92 17.52 -8.83
CA ILE A 211 -7.52 16.69 -7.77
C ILE A 211 -6.49 16.39 -6.69
N ILE A 212 -6.73 16.89 -5.48
CA ILE A 212 -5.93 16.55 -4.29
C ILE A 212 -6.58 15.34 -3.63
N HIS A 213 -5.83 14.25 -3.52
CA HIS A 213 -6.33 13.00 -2.96
C HIS A 213 -5.67 12.61 -1.63
N CYS A 214 -4.42 13.00 -1.35
CA CYS A 214 -3.80 12.77 -0.06
C CYS A 214 -3.90 13.98 0.87
N PHE A 215 -3.85 13.75 2.18
CA PHE A 215 -3.87 14.82 3.17
C PHE A 215 -2.61 15.70 3.10
N TYR A 216 -1.47 15.05 2.91
CA TYR A 216 -0.16 15.67 2.64
C TYR A 216 0.61 14.78 1.65
N PRO A 217 1.67 15.29 1.02
CA PRO A 217 2.46 14.49 0.09
C PRO A 217 2.94 13.17 0.71
N GLN A 218 2.61 12.05 0.08
CA GLN A 218 3.02 10.70 0.48
C GLN A 218 4.11 10.20 -0.45
N VAL A 219 5.16 9.64 0.13
CA VAL A 219 6.20 8.98 -0.66
C VAL A 219 5.82 7.53 -0.91
N TYR A 220 6.08 7.02 -2.12
CA TYR A 220 6.08 5.59 -2.38
C TYR A 220 7.38 5.17 -3.06
N SER A 221 7.76 3.93 -2.84
CA SER A 221 8.93 3.31 -3.48
C SER A 221 8.58 1.94 -4.03
N ILE A 222 9.16 1.61 -5.19
CA ILE A 222 9.10 0.27 -5.78
C ILE A 222 10.52 -0.26 -5.82
N LEU A 223 10.72 -1.43 -5.22
CA LEU A 223 11.98 -2.14 -5.21
C LEU A 223 11.82 -3.46 -5.95
N LYS A 224 12.88 -3.92 -6.59
CA LYS A 224 12.96 -5.24 -7.23
C LYS A 224 14.14 -6.01 -6.68
N PHE A 225 13.90 -7.24 -6.34
CA PHE A 225 14.92 -8.23 -6.11
C PHE A 225 15.13 -9.07 -7.38
N LYS A 226 16.39 -9.31 -7.74
CA LYS A 226 16.77 -10.25 -8.79
C LYS A 226 17.90 -11.12 -8.25
N PRO A 227 17.71 -12.44 -8.08
CA PRO A 227 18.79 -13.32 -7.67
C PRO A 227 19.91 -13.27 -8.69
N ASN A 228 21.15 -13.55 -8.27
CA ASN A 228 22.26 -13.78 -9.21
C ASN A 228 21.96 -15.04 -10.03
N GLU A 229 22.25 -14.99 -11.31
CA GLU A 229 22.22 -16.15 -12.20
C GLU A 229 23.29 -17.16 -11.81
#